data_b7052a7926cebd285a215fa348673230
#
_entry.id   b7052a7926cebd285a215fa348673230
#
_cell.length_a   1.000
_cell.length_b   1.000
_cell.length_c   1.000
_cell.angle_alpha   90.00
_cell.angle_beta   90.00
_cell.angle_gamma   90.00
#
_symmetry.space_group_name_H-M   'P 1'
#
loop_
_entity.id
_entity.type
_entity.pdbx_description
1 polymer ?
#
loop_
_entity_poly.entity_id
_entity_poly.type
_entity_poly.pdbx_seq_one_letter_code
_entity_poly.pdbx_strand_id
1 'polypeptide(L)'
;MTYQVELTPLFRMNLRRYRSMRKQIQRHVNQVLDDPYRNTERLGRIPGGVDLRGCRSIRATRNFRIIFVVCGECRRVPECQLCFCEGLPDKAVVFLTVGPHERAYAMREEPLEYKTGSGDLGEGSMSVDE
;
A
#
# COMPACT_ATOMS: atom_id res chain seq x y z
N MET A 1 16.16 -10.03 -12.30
CA MET A 1 15.30 -10.90 -11.51
C MET A 1 14.31 -10.10 -10.74
N THR A 2 13.06 -10.37 -10.91
CA THR A 2 12.03 -9.56 -10.27
C THR A 2 11.55 -10.21 -8.98
N TYR A 3 10.90 -9.42 -8.17
CA TYR A 3 10.31 -9.90 -6.94
C TYR A 3 8.91 -10.43 -7.21
N GLN A 4 8.45 -11.35 -6.37
CA GLN A 4 7.07 -11.81 -6.42
C GLN A 4 6.17 -10.67 -5.95
N VAL A 5 5.01 -10.51 -6.60
CA VAL A 5 4.12 -9.39 -6.31
C VAL A 5 2.84 -9.87 -5.65
N GLU A 6 2.42 -9.16 -4.60
CA GLU A 6 1.12 -9.36 -3.97
C GLU A 6 0.46 -8.01 -3.80
N LEU A 7 -0.85 -7.96 -4.00
CA LEU A 7 -1.62 -6.73 -3.86
C LEU A 7 -2.69 -6.94 -2.80
N THR A 8 -2.77 -6.02 -1.85
CA THR A 8 -3.84 -6.08 -0.85
C THR A 8 -5.17 -5.65 -1.47
N PRO A 9 -6.30 -6.03 -0.86
CA PRO A 9 -7.59 -5.52 -1.31
C PRO A 9 -7.66 -4.00 -1.31
N LEU A 10 -7.04 -3.35 -0.31
CA LEU A 10 -7.02 -1.89 -0.27
C LEU A 10 -6.28 -1.32 -1.47
N PHE A 11 -5.14 -1.90 -1.83
CA PHE A 11 -4.39 -1.44 -2.99
C PHE A 11 -5.24 -1.58 -4.25
N ARG A 12 -5.89 -2.73 -4.42
CA ARG A 12 -6.72 -2.96 -5.61
C ARG A 12 -7.87 -1.99 -5.68
N MET A 13 -8.50 -1.71 -4.54
CA MET A 13 -9.61 -0.76 -4.50
C MET A 13 -9.14 0.62 -4.89
N ASN A 14 -8.01 1.06 -4.36
CA ASN A 14 -7.50 2.38 -4.66
C ASN A 14 -7.01 2.48 -6.10
N LEU A 15 -6.49 1.39 -6.65
CA LEU A 15 -6.10 1.37 -8.05
C LEU A 15 -7.30 1.65 -8.95
N ARG A 16 -8.46 1.11 -8.60
CA ARG A 16 -9.68 1.41 -9.35
C ARG A 16 -10.16 2.83 -9.12
N ARG A 17 -10.04 3.33 -7.90
CA ARG A 17 -10.43 4.70 -7.59
C ARG A 17 -9.61 5.72 -8.37
N TYR A 18 -8.31 5.48 -8.51
CA TYR A 18 -7.40 6.41 -9.15
C TYR A 18 -6.98 5.93 -10.52
N ARG A 19 -7.91 5.43 -11.30
CA ARG A 19 -7.58 4.80 -12.57
C ARG A 19 -6.97 5.75 -13.59
N SER A 20 -7.18 7.05 -13.46
CA SER A 20 -6.50 8.00 -14.35
C SER A 20 -4.99 7.99 -14.11
N MET A 21 -4.55 7.51 -12.96
CA MET A 21 -3.14 7.41 -12.61
C MET A 21 -2.57 6.02 -12.86
N ARG A 22 -3.36 5.13 -13.45
CA ARG A 22 -3.01 3.72 -13.49
C ARG A 22 -1.69 3.46 -14.20
N LYS A 23 -1.42 4.15 -15.30
CA LYS A 23 -0.17 3.92 -16.02
C LYS A 23 1.03 4.33 -15.20
N GLN A 24 0.93 5.47 -14.52
CA GLN A 24 2.03 5.93 -13.69
C GLN A 24 2.23 5.01 -12.49
N ILE A 25 1.14 4.57 -11.88
CA ILE A 25 1.22 3.64 -10.76
C ILE A 25 1.89 2.35 -11.23
N GLN A 26 1.45 1.82 -12.38
CA GLN A 26 2.01 0.57 -12.88
C GLN A 26 3.50 0.70 -13.15
N ARG A 27 3.94 1.84 -13.69
CA ARG A 27 5.35 2.04 -13.97
C ARG A 27 6.18 1.98 -12.69
N HIS A 28 5.66 2.59 -11.62
CA HIS A 28 6.40 2.59 -10.35
C HIS A 28 6.33 1.24 -9.65
N VAL A 29 5.21 0.52 -9.80
CA VAL A 29 5.14 -0.86 -9.30
C VAL A 29 6.21 -1.70 -9.98
N ASN A 30 6.35 -1.56 -11.29
CA ASN A 30 7.36 -2.33 -12.02
C ASN A 30 8.77 -1.96 -11.57
N GLN A 31 9.00 -0.68 -11.31
CA GLN A 31 10.30 -0.24 -10.81
C GLN A 31 10.61 -0.87 -9.45
N VAL A 32 9.63 -0.92 -8.56
CA VAL A 32 9.81 -1.51 -7.24
C VAL A 32 10.10 -3.00 -7.38
N LEU A 33 9.39 -3.69 -8.27
CA LEU A 33 9.62 -5.12 -8.46
C LEU A 33 10.99 -5.40 -9.04
N ASP A 34 11.54 -4.46 -9.77
CA ASP A 34 12.89 -4.60 -10.31
C ASP A 34 13.94 -4.33 -9.24
N ASP A 35 13.74 -3.27 -8.46
CA ASP A 35 14.66 -2.91 -7.37
C ASP A 35 13.88 -2.13 -6.31
N PRO A 36 13.41 -2.80 -5.26
CA PRO A 36 12.55 -2.12 -4.27
C PRO A 36 13.29 -1.10 -3.41
N TYR A 37 14.59 -1.03 -3.51
CA TYR A 37 15.38 -0.12 -2.66
C TYR A 37 15.81 1.14 -3.41
N ARG A 38 15.55 1.22 -4.71
CA ARG A 38 15.96 2.37 -5.49
C ARG A 38 14.85 3.42 -5.51
N ASN A 39 15.20 4.64 -5.09
CA ASN A 39 14.28 5.79 -5.08
C ASN A 39 13.07 5.54 -4.19
N THR A 40 13.25 4.77 -3.12
CA THR A 40 12.19 4.52 -2.14
C THR A 40 12.68 4.95 -0.78
N GLU A 41 11.75 5.19 0.14
CA GLU A 41 12.04 5.65 1.49
C GLU A 41 11.52 4.66 2.50
N ARG A 42 12.30 4.42 3.55
CA ARG A 42 11.79 3.70 4.70
C ARG A 42 10.85 4.60 5.48
N LEU A 43 9.77 4.02 5.96
CA LEU A 43 8.78 4.76 6.71
C LEU A 43 8.96 4.51 8.19
N GLY A 44 8.44 5.45 8.97
CA GLY A 44 8.54 5.38 10.41
C GLY A 44 7.18 5.38 11.05
N ARG A 45 7.19 5.69 12.33
CA ARG A 45 5.97 5.82 13.09
C ARG A 45 5.38 7.20 12.86
N ILE A 46 4.10 7.25 12.52
CA ILE A 46 3.42 8.52 12.29
C ILE A 46 2.69 8.89 13.56
N PRO A 47 3.04 10.03 14.20
CA PRO A 47 2.37 10.42 15.45
C PRO A 47 0.87 10.51 15.24
N GLY A 48 0.11 9.83 16.09
CA GLY A 48 -1.33 9.80 15.98
C GLY A 48 -1.88 8.99 14.85
N GLY A 49 -1.03 8.26 14.13
CA GLY A 49 -1.45 7.49 12.98
C GLY A 49 -0.94 6.07 13.04
N VAL A 50 -0.87 5.46 11.88
CA VAL A 50 -0.45 4.06 11.75
C VAL A 50 1.06 3.98 11.90
N ASP A 51 1.52 2.93 12.57
CA ASP A 51 2.93 2.65 12.66
C ASP A 51 3.36 1.93 11.39
N LEU A 52 4.14 2.62 10.57
CA LEU A 52 4.56 2.11 9.27
C LEU A 52 6.00 1.62 9.26
N ARG A 53 6.60 1.43 10.44
CA ARG A 53 7.95 0.88 10.49
C ARG A 53 7.94 -0.51 9.84
N GLY A 54 8.95 -0.76 9.01
CA GLY A 54 9.01 -1.98 8.21
C GLY A 54 8.47 -1.82 6.81
N CYS A 55 7.83 -0.69 6.52
CA CYS A 55 7.29 -0.40 5.19
C CYS A 55 8.16 0.59 4.46
N ARG A 56 7.94 0.69 3.16
CA ARG A 56 8.60 1.66 2.29
C ARG A 56 7.57 2.36 1.44
N SER A 57 7.94 3.51 0.92
CA SER A 57 7.09 4.20 -0.04
C SER A 57 7.89 4.64 -1.23
N ILE A 58 7.19 4.80 -2.36
CA ILE A 58 7.75 5.42 -3.54
C ILE A 58 6.77 6.48 -4.01
N ARG A 59 7.31 7.61 -4.47
CA ARG A 59 6.51 8.70 -5.00
C ARG A 59 6.10 8.39 -6.43
N ALA A 60 4.81 8.26 -6.67
CA ALA A 60 4.32 8.01 -8.02
C ALA A 60 4.14 9.31 -8.78
N THR A 61 3.68 10.36 -8.09
CA THR A 61 3.66 11.73 -8.59
C THR A 61 3.92 12.65 -7.42
N ARG A 62 3.81 13.96 -7.66
CA ARG A 62 4.05 14.93 -6.59
C ARG A 62 3.23 14.61 -5.36
N ASN A 63 1.96 14.22 -5.54
CA ASN A 63 1.05 14.04 -4.41
C ASN A 63 0.73 12.59 -4.11
N PHE A 64 1.07 11.66 -5.00
CA PHE A 64 0.69 10.25 -4.81
C PHE A 64 1.86 9.45 -4.31
N ARG A 65 1.55 8.53 -3.38
CA ARG A 65 2.52 7.61 -2.80
C ARG A 65 2.01 6.18 -2.93
N ILE A 66 2.93 5.27 -3.15
CA ILE A 66 2.66 3.84 -3.09
C ILE A 66 3.38 3.32 -1.87
N ILE A 67 2.66 2.63 -0.99
CA ILE A 67 3.25 2.07 0.23
C ILE A 67 3.31 0.55 0.07
N PHE A 68 4.45 -0.01 0.39
CA PHE A 68 4.68 -1.44 0.21
C PHE A 68 5.63 -1.96 1.28
N VAL A 69 5.67 -3.28 1.41
CA VAL A 69 6.68 -3.94 2.24
C VAL A 69 7.45 -4.90 1.37
N VAL A 70 8.73 -5.05 1.68
CA VAL A 70 9.56 -6.13 1.14
C VAL A 70 9.63 -7.17 2.22
N CYS A 71 9.15 -8.38 1.93
CA CYS A 71 8.96 -9.38 2.99
C CYS A 71 10.26 -9.70 3.72
N GLY A 72 11.37 -9.81 2.98
CA GLY A 72 12.63 -10.06 3.63
C GLY A 72 13.09 -8.94 4.53
N GLU A 73 12.74 -7.69 4.20
CA GLU A 73 13.10 -6.55 5.03
C GLU A 73 12.19 -6.44 6.24
N CYS A 74 10.88 -6.56 6.04
CA CYS A 74 9.97 -6.33 7.17
C CYS A 74 10.14 -7.38 8.26
N ARG A 75 10.58 -8.58 7.91
CA ARG A 75 10.86 -9.60 8.91
C ARG A 75 12.03 -9.27 9.81
N ARG A 76 12.90 -8.35 9.36
CA ARG A 76 14.05 -7.92 10.16
C ARG A 76 13.78 -6.67 10.97
N VAL A 77 12.58 -6.12 10.87
CA VAL A 77 12.20 -4.92 11.62
C VAL A 77 11.28 -5.35 12.74
N PRO A 78 11.80 -5.44 13.98
CA PRO A 78 10.97 -5.96 15.08
C PRO A 78 9.76 -5.11 15.37
N GLU A 79 9.81 -3.82 15.04
CA GLU A 79 8.69 -2.92 15.28
C GLU A 79 7.59 -3.02 14.25
N CYS A 80 7.77 -3.80 13.17
CA CYS A 80 6.77 -3.92 12.14
C CYS A 80 5.51 -4.57 12.68
N GLN A 81 4.40 -3.86 12.62
CA GLN A 81 3.13 -4.32 13.14
C GLN A 81 2.15 -4.74 12.06
N LEU A 82 2.48 -4.44 10.80
CA LEU A 82 1.62 -4.78 9.68
C LEU A 82 2.15 -6.05 9.05
N CYS A 83 1.53 -7.18 9.37
CA CYS A 83 2.02 -8.47 8.90
C CYS A 83 1.22 -8.91 7.68
N PHE A 84 1.82 -8.76 6.52
CA PHE A 84 1.21 -9.18 5.24
C PHE A 84 2.05 -10.25 4.56
N CYS A 85 3.12 -10.71 5.21
CA CYS A 85 4.14 -11.52 4.53
C CYS A 85 4.10 -12.97 4.93
N GLU A 86 3.10 -13.38 5.70
CA GLU A 86 3.00 -14.77 6.14
C GLU A 86 2.89 -15.67 4.93
N GLY A 87 3.74 -16.69 4.88
CA GLY A 87 3.71 -17.63 3.78
C GLY A 87 4.39 -17.16 2.51
N LEU A 88 4.96 -15.95 2.51
CA LEU A 88 5.62 -15.42 1.33
C LEU A 88 7.13 -15.50 1.46
N PRO A 89 7.85 -15.63 0.33
CA PRO A 89 9.31 -15.66 0.39
C PRO A 89 9.88 -14.27 0.68
N ASP A 90 11.18 -14.25 1.03
CA ASP A 90 11.86 -12.98 1.27
C ASP A 90 11.82 -12.07 0.06
N LYS A 91 11.88 -12.64 -1.14
CA LYS A 91 11.86 -11.85 -2.37
C LYS A 91 10.43 -11.64 -2.86
N ALA A 92 9.57 -11.20 -1.95
CA ALA A 92 8.20 -10.82 -2.28
C ALA A 92 7.98 -9.38 -1.83
N VAL A 93 7.18 -8.66 -2.61
CA VAL A 93 6.75 -7.31 -2.27
C VAL A 93 5.23 -7.32 -2.18
N VAL A 94 4.71 -6.82 -1.07
CA VAL A 94 3.27 -6.67 -0.89
C VAL A 94 2.95 -5.18 -0.99
N PHE A 95 2.16 -4.81 -1.97
CA PHE A 95 1.72 -3.42 -2.14
C PHE A 95 0.49 -3.21 -1.28
N LEU A 96 0.60 -2.30 -0.31
CA LEU A 96 -0.41 -2.12 0.73
C LEU A 96 -1.47 -1.14 0.30
N THR A 97 -1.06 0.01 -0.22
CA THR A 97 -2.00 1.03 -0.63
C THR A 97 -1.33 2.01 -1.58
N VAL A 98 -2.15 2.78 -2.28
CA VAL A 98 -1.71 3.86 -3.14
C VAL A 98 -2.74 4.97 -3.03
N GLY A 99 -2.28 6.21 -3.07
CA GLY A 99 -3.19 7.33 -3.02
C GLY A 99 -2.45 8.63 -2.71
N PRO A 100 -3.22 9.71 -2.53
CA PRO A 100 -2.62 10.96 -2.09
C PRO A 100 -1.88 10.79 -0.78
N HIS A 101 -0.86 11.62 -0.59
CA HIS A 101 0.08 11.47 0.52
C HIS A 101 -0.61 11.20 1.87
N GLU A 102 -1.57 12.02 2.25
CA GLU A 102 -2.20 11.87 3.56
C GLU A 102 -3.00 10.58 3.66
N ARG A 103 -3.71 10.22 2.60
CA ARG A 103 -4.54 9.02 2.63
C ARG A 103 -3.73 7.76 2.58
N ALA A 104 -2.66 7.78 1.79
CA ALA A 104 -1.79 6.61 1.70
C ALA A 104 -1.18 6.31 3.06
N TYR A 105 -0.70 7.34 3.75
CA TYR A 105 -0.06 7.14 5.04
C TYR A 105 -1.05 6.79 6.14
N ALA A 106 -2.32 7.08 5.96
CA ALA A 106 -3.35 6.68 6.91
C ALA A 106 -3.71 5.20 6.77
N MET A 107 -3.40 4.60 5.64
CA MET A 107 -3.69 3.19 5.39
C MET A 107 -5.15 2.88 5.64
N ARG A 108 -6.05 3.79 5.21
CA ARG A 108 -7.45 3.68 5.52
C ARG A 108 -8.27 3.54 4.27
N GLU A 109 -9.34 2.73 4.38
CA GLU A 109 -10.37 2.74 3.38
C GLU A 109 -11.16 4.01 3.48
N GLU A 110 -11.63 4.41 2.39
CA GLU A 110 -12.48 5.55 2.39
C GLU A 110 -13.88 5.12 2.64
N PRO A 111 -14.23 5.36 3.38
CA PRO A 111 -15.12 5.34 4.22
C PRO A 111 -15.02 4.19 5.01
N LEU A 112 -14.67 4.03 5.27
CA LEU A 112 -14.56 3.31 5.87
C LEU A 112 -15.15 3.60 6.29
N GLU A 113 -15.32 4.11 6.28
CA GLU A 113 -15.53 4.51 6.53
C GLU A 113 -16.36 4.40 6.13
N TYR A 114 -16.96 3.94 6.19
CA TYR A 114 -17.33 3.78 5.81
C TYR A 114 -18.03 3.43 6.02
N LYS A 115 -18.34 3.23 6.44
CA LYS A 115 -18.50 3.04 6.72
C LYS A 115 -19.18 3.35 6.73
N THR A 116 -19.77 2.92 6.83
CA THR A 116 -20.04 3.32 6.80
C THR A 116 -20.62 3.28 6.48
N GLY A 117 -21.56 2.98 6.43
CA GLY A 117 -21.61 3.08 6.08
C GLY A 117 -22.03 2.74 5.67
N SER A 118 -22.81 2.43 6.00
CA SER A 118 -22.75 2.33 5.52
C SER A 118 -22.79 1.98 5.16
N GLY A 119 -23.83 1.67 5.33
CA GLY A 119 -23.19 1.39 4.93
C GLY A 119 -23.25 0.96 4.42
N ASP A 120 -23.56 0.39 4.73
CA ASP A 120 -23.00 0.25 4.15
C ASP A 120 -22.81 -0.09 3.56
N LEU A 121 -23.39 -0.69 3.55
CA LEU A 121 -22.65 -0.78 2.92
C LEU A 121 -22.33 -0.95 2.43
N GLY A 122 -22.96 -1.47 2.47
CA GLY A 122 -22.03 -1.44 2.03
C GLY A 122 -21.85 -1.63 1.55
N GLU A 123 -21.97 -2.17 1.67
CA GLU A 123 -21.28 -2.05 1.24
C GLU A 123 -20.58 -1.89 0.81
N GLY A 124 -21.55 -2.49 1.02
CA GLY A 124 -20.57 -2.15 0.76
C GLY A 124 -20.18 -2.06 0.29
N SER A 125 -20.44 -2.55 0.35
CA SER A 125 -19.70 -2.14 0.00
C SER A 125 -19.31 -1.95 -0.49
N MET A 126 -19.68 -2.37 -0.46
CA MET A 126 -18.95 -1.86 -0.85
C MET A 126 -18.65 -1.56 -1.58
N SER A 127 -19.15 -1.86 -1.66
CA SER A 127 -18.59 -1.33 -2.33
C SER A 127 -18.33 -1.06 -3.07
N VAL A 128 -18.74 -1.35 -3.05
CA VAL A 128 -18.22 -0.87 -3.78
C VAL A 128 -18.04 -0.46 -4.67
N ASP A 129 -18.45 -0.76 -4.90
CA ASP A 129 -18.06 -0.24 -5.67
C ASP A 129 -17.86 0.32 -6.29
N GLU A 130 -18.11 0.00 -6.34
CA GLU A 130 -17.46 0.55 -6.76
C GLU A 130 -17.24 1.09 -7.10
#